data_05381a11bb3e3d875abff1d49ddfc192
#
_entry.id   05381a11bb3e3d875abff1d49ddfc192
#
_cell.length_a   1.000
_cell.length_b   1.000
_cell.length_c   1.000
_cell.angle_alpha   90.00
_cell.angle_beta   90.00
_cell.angle_gamma   90.00
#
_symmetry.space_group_name_H-M   'P 1'
#
loop_
_entity.id
_entity.type
_entity.pdbx_description
1 polymer ?
#
loop_
_entity_poly.entity_id
_entity_poly.type
_entity_poly.pdbx_seq_one_letter_code
_entity_poly.pdbx_strand_id
1 'polypeptide(L)'
;MSFSSSQKIISFIRCSSTVITVALLVACGGGGGGGAGTTASPVVVEPGSGWIAGEYDDWRLDSMRNICANPRTTGGYSDTQGDVTDENFWIRSYSNDTYLWYSELPDIDPGTVNSAEDYFDLMVTEGLSPTGNPKDQFHYSQDTEEYNNYYSGVSAGYGVRFFIIESSPPRKIVVGYNEPNTPASDNNLSRGAEIISIDGENIEDSNNTDALNAGLFPVAVGESHTFVVKDLNAPEERTFTMVSAETTSMPVKNVNTFDVAGSKVGYFTFNSHIKPAETQLINAINELKAEDVDELVVDLRYNGGGYLAIAAELAYMVAGPAAEGRVFDELTFNDKYTERDPINNNVLEPSRFYSTAAGFDAPTDPTPAGATLPYLGLSRVFVLSSRGTASASEAVINGLRGVDVEVILIG
;
A
#
# COMPACT_ATOMS: atom_id res chain seq x y z
N MET A 1 -8.21 19.57 9.40
CA MET A 1 -9.62 19.17 9.67
C MET A 1 -9.61 17.76 10.22
N SER A 2 -10.20 17.53 11.38
CA SER A 2 -10.11 16.25 12.08
C SER A 2 -10.97 15.22 11.37
N PHE A 3 -10.33 14.22 10.80
CA PHE A 3 -11.03 13.00 10.39
C PHE A 3 -11.63 12.32 11.63
N SER A 4 -12.88 11.91 11.54
CA SER A 4 -13.54 11.13 12.58
C SER A 4 -12.78 9.82 12.76
N SER A 5 -12.25 9.60 13.95
CA SER A 5 -11.39 8.48 14.31
C SER A 5 -12.02 7.09 14.22
N SER A 6 -13.36 7.02 14.19
CA SER A 6 -14.08 5.79 13.87
C SER A 6 -13.70 5.21 12.50
N GLN A 7 -13.29 6.06 11.57
CA GLN A 7 -12.88 5.62 10.23
C GLN A 7 -11.48 4.98 10.21
N LYS A 8 -10.53 5.41 11.08
CA LYS A 8 -9.18 4.80 11.09
C LYS A 8 -9.20 3.35 11.54
N ILE A 9 -9.95 3.00 12.57
CA ILE A 9 -10.09 1.60 13.01
C ILE A 9 -10.80 0.75 11.95
N ILE A 10 -11.85 1.29 11.31
CA ILE A 10 -12.59 0.60 10.23
C ILE A 10 -11.73 0.48 8.96
N SER A 11 -10.98 1.52 8.61
CA SER A 11 -10.10 1.53 7.43
C SER A 11 -8.99 0.48 7.53
N PHE A 12 -8.41 0.27 8.73
CA PHE A 12 -7.38 -0.76 8.93
C PHE A 12 -7.90 -2.19 8.74
N ILE A 13 -9.18 -2.45 9.00
CA ILE A 13 -9.80 -3.77 8.77
C ILE A 13 -10.07 -4.00 7.29
N ARG A 14 -10.44 -2.96 6.55
CA ARG A 14 -10.61 -3.03 5.09
C ARG A 14 -9.29 -3.20 4.36
N CYS A 15 -8.18 -2.66 4.87
CA CYS A 15 -6.84 -2.84 4.31
C CYS A 15 -6.24 -4.24 4.46
N SER A 16 -6.85 -5.14 5.23
CA SER A 16 -6.36 -6.51 5.38
C SER A 16 -6.70 -7.45 4.22
N SER A 17 -7.39 -6.97 3.19
CA SER A 17 -7.85 -7.82 2.08
C SER A 17 -7.77 -7.10 0.74
N THR A 18 -6.70 -6.31 0.49
CA THR A 18 -6.77 -5.43 -0.66
C THR A 18 -5.59 -5.60 -1.62
N VAL A 19 -5.92 -6.06 -2.80
CA VAL A 19 -5.18 -5.80 -4.03
C VAL A 19 -5.15 -4.28 -4.23
N ILE A 20 -3.97 -3.71 -4.28
CA ILE A 20 -3.77 -2.29 -4.54
C ILE A 20 -4.04 -2.07 -6.03
N THR A 21 -5.27 -1.75 -6.38
CA THR A 21 -5.47 -0.90 -7.55
C THR A 21 -5.17 0.50 -7.04
N VAL A 22 -3.94 0.95 -7.23
CA VAL A 22 -3.55 2.34 -6.96
C VAL A 22 -4.26 3.18 -8.01
N ALA A 23 -5.52 3.49 -7.78
CA ALA A 23 -6.07 4.70 -8.34
C ALA A 23 -5.40 5.83 -7.56
N LEU A 24 -4.21 6.24 -8.03
CA LEU A 24 -3.60 7.48 -7.61
C LEU A 24 -4.58 8.57 -8.00
N LEU A 25 -5.46 8.94 -7.08
CA LEU A 25 -6.08 10.24 -7.11
C LEU A 25 -4.94 11.24 -6.90
N VAL A 26 -4.25 11.56 -8.01
CA VAL A 26 -3.49 12.79 -8.12
C VAL A 26 -4.50 13.92 -8.39
N ALA A 27 -5.53 13.99 -7.58
CA ALA A 27 -6.25 15.21 -7.38
C ALA A 27 -5.30 16.07 -6.57
N CYS A 28 -4.69 17.06 -7.18
CA CYS A 28 -3.70 17.94 -6.62
C CYS A 28 -2.31 17.34 -6.35
N GLY A 29 -1.74 16.57 -7.30
CA GLY A 29 -0.38 16.08 -7.19
C GLY A 29 0.17 15.59 -8.52
N GLY A 30 0.65 16.49 -9.39
CA GLY A 30 1.20 16.15 -10.70
C GLY A 30 2.65 15.72 -10.63
N GLY A 31 2.99 14.55 -11.16
CA GLY A 31 4.35 14.16 -11.53
C GLY A 31 4.60 14.56 -12.98
N GLY A 32 5.63 15.39 -13.24
CA GLY A 32 5.90 15.97 -14.52
C GLY A 32 6.55 14.98 -15.50
N GLY A 33 6.11 15.03 -16.74
CA GLY A 33 6.85 14.58 -17.91
C GLY A 33 6.77 15.67 -18.97
N GLY A 34 7.89 16.27 -19.32
CA GLY A 34 7.95 17.38 -20.25
C GLY A 34 7.68 16.99 -21.69
N GLY A 35 6.79 17.71 -22.33
CA GLY A 35 6.61 17.76 -23.78
C GLY A 35 6.31 19.20 -24.18
N ALA A 36 7.22 19.83 -24.92
CA ALA A 36 7.04 21.17 -25.44
C ALA A 36 6.01 21.19 -26.56
N GLY A 37 5.07 22.11 -26.47
CA GLY A 37 4.30 22.47 -27.66
C GLY A 37 3.02 23.23 -27.43
N THR A 38 3.02 24.46 -27.88
CA THR A 38 1.93 25.39 -28.17
C THR A 38 1.20 26.00 -26.99
N THR A 39 1.45 27.28 -26.81
CA THR A 39 0.69 28.19 -25.97
C THR A 39 -0.77 28.29 -26.45
N ALA A 40 -1.64 27.50 -25.89
CA ALA A 40 -3.05 27.80 -25.85
C ALA A 40 -3.26 28.82 -24.72
N SER A 41 -3.94 29.93 -25.03
CA SER A 41 -4.36 30.88 -24.01
C SER A 41 -5.19 30.14 -22.97
N PRO A 42 -5.06 30.48 -21.67
CA PRO A 42 -5.90 29.88 -20.65
C PRO A 42 -7.35 30.16 -20.98
N VAL A 43 -8.13 29.10 -21.18
CA VAL A 43 -9.58 29.17 -21.18
C VAL A 43 -9.96 29.54 -19.75
N VAL A 44 -10.44 30.78 -19.57
CA VAL A 44 -11.08 31.19 -18.34
C VAL A 44 -12.38 30.41 -18.28
N VAL A 45 -12.40 29.34 -17.49
CA VAL A 45 -13.62 28.59 -17.20
C VAL A 45 -14.45 29.47 -16.27
N GLU A 46 -15.58 29.95 -16.74
CA GLU A 46 -16.54 30.66 -15.89
C GLU A 46 -17.00 29.70 -14.78
N PRO A 47 -16.92 30.09 -13.49
CA PRO A 47 -17.50 29.29 -12.41
C PRO A 47 -19.01 29.20 -12.62
N GLY A 48 -19.53 27.98 -12.80
CA GLY A 48 -20.98 27.78 -12.86
C GLY A 48 -21.54 27.15 -14.13
N SER A 49 -20.76 26.38 -14.91
CA SER A 49 -21.38 25.46 -15.87
C SER A 49 -22.03 24.33 -15.05
N GLY A 50 -23.38 24.38 -14.96
CA GLY A 50 -24.16 23.47 -14.14
C GLY A 50 -23.93 22.01 -14.53
N TRP A 51 -23.99 21.12 -13.54
CA TRP A 51 -24.06 19.70 -13.77
C TRP A 51 -25.24 19.33 -14.68
N ILE A 52 -25.00 18.47 -15.66
CA ILE A 52 -26.04 17.88 -16.52
C ILE A 52 -25.90 16.36 -16.41
N ALA A 53 -26.95 15.69 -16.02
CA ALA A 53 -26.98 14.25 -15.88
C ALA A 53 -26.63 13.54 -17.19
N GLY A 54 -25.72 12.59 -17.16
CA GLY A 54 -25.27 11.81 -18.33
C GLY A 54 -24.30 12.53 -19.26
N GLU A 55 -23.97 13.80 -19.00
CA GLU A 55 -22.96 14.53 -19.76
C GLU A 55 -21.65 14.59 -18.96
N TYR A 56 -20.66 13.84 -19.41
CA TYR A 56 -19.30 13.84 -18.84
C TYR A 56 -18.40 14.66 -19.75
N ASP A 57 -17.78 15.67 -19.17
CA ASP A 57 -16.98 16.63 -19.91
C ASP A 57 -15.50 16.19 -19.95
N ASP A 58 -15.05 15.63 -21.05
CA ASP A 58 -13.64 15.22 -21.22
C ASP A 58 -12.65 16.40 -21.04
N TRP A 59 -13.07 17.62 -21.40
CA TRP A 59 -12.27 18.83 -21.24
C TRP A 59 -11.95 19.15 -19.76
N ARG A 60 -12.79 18.71 -18.82
CA ARG A 60 -12.57 18.93 -17.38
C ARG A 60 -11.36 18.14 -16.85
N LEU A 61 -11.06 17.00 -17.46
CA LEU A 61 -9.89 16.20 -17.06
C LEU A 61 -8.58 16.98 -17.16
N ASP A 62 -8.39 17.75 -18.24
CA ASP A 62 -7.17 18.52 -18.44
C ASP A 62 -7.26 19.92 -17.84
N SER A 63 -8.40 20.61 -18.00
CA SER A 63 -8.56 22.02 -17.60
C SER A 63 -8.74 22.19 -16.09
N MET A 64 -9.34 21.22 -15.42
CA MET A 64 -9.57 21.27 -13.97
C MET A 64 -8.51 20.49 -13.16
N ARG A 65 -7.58 19.83 -13.83
CA ARG A 65 -6.44 19.21 -13.16
C ARG A 65 -5.67 20.25 -12.37
N ASN A 66 -5.41 19.98 -11.10
CA ASN A 66 -4.72 20.88 -10.15
C ASN A 66 -5.51 22.15 -9.76
N ILE A 67 -6.82 22.20 -10.03
CA ILE A 67 -7.69 23.23 -9.44
C ILE A 67 -8.20 22.67 -8.11
N CYS A 68 -7.77 23.25 -7.00
CA CYS A 68 -7.91 22.68 -5.67
C CYS A 68 -8.56 23.67 -4.70
N ALA A 69 -9.46 23.16 -3.84
CA ALA A 69 -10.02 23.94 -2.74
C ALA A 69 -8.93 24.39 -1.75
N ASN A 70 -7.92 23.54 -1.56
CA ASN A 70 -6.77 23.79 -0.68
C ASN A 70 -5.45 23.54 -1.44
N PRO A 71 -5.00 24.48 -2.30
CA PRO A 71 -3.79 24.31 -3.09
C PRO A 71 -2.55 24.09 -2.23
N ARG A 72 -1.70 23.15 -2.63
CA ARG A 72 -0.39 22.95 -2.00
C ARG A 72 0.56 24.06 -2.44
N THR A 73 1.21 24.69 -1.47
CA THR A 73 2.10 25.84 -1.69
C THR A 73 3.59 25.46 -1.63
N THR A 74 3.89 24.20 -1.30
CA THR A 74 5.24 23.65 -1.17
C THR A 74 5.37 22.39 -2.00
N GLY A 75 6.58 21.94 -2.29
CA GLY A 75 6.82 20.66 -2.99
C GLY A 75 6.78 20.73 -4.53
N GLY A 76 6.71 21.95 -5.13
CA GLY A 76 6.79 22.12 -6.59
C GLY A 76 5.53 21.73 -7.35
N TYR A 77 4.39 21.66 -6.67
CA TYR A 77 3.08 21.42 -7.29
C TYR A 77 2.59 22.66 -8.05
N SER A 78 1.80 22.43 -9.09
CA SER A 78 1.20 23.49 -9.93
C SER A 78 -0.26 23.74 -9.59
N ASP A 79 -0.62 23.55 -8.34
CA ASP A 79 -2.00 23.71 -7.88
C ASP A 79 -2.45 25.18 -8.00
N THR A 80 -3.69 25.37 -8.38
CA THR A 80 -4.36 26.66 -8.48
C THR A 80 -5.60 26.68 -7.58
N GLN A 81 -5.98 27.87 -7.12
CA GLN A 81 -7.15 28.02 -6.26
C GLN A 81 -8.43 27.73 -7.02
N GLY A 82 -9.22 26.81 -6.51
CA GLY A 82 -10.59 26.49 -6.88
C GLY A 82 -11.47 26.31 -5.64
N ASP A 83 -12.49 25.52 -5.77
CA ASP A 83 -13.36 25.10 -4.68
C ASP A 83 -13.62 23.56 -4.72
N VAL A 84 -14.33 23.06 -3.72
CA VAL A 84 -14.68 21.62 -3.63
C VAL A 84 -15.53 21.16 -4.82
N THR A 85 -16.35 22.04 -5.38
CA THR A 85 -17.16 21.69 -6.53
C THR A 85 -16.30 21.46 -7.77
N ASP A 86 -15.24 22.25 -7.95
CA ASP A 86 -14.26 22.04 -9.02
C ASP A 86 -13.55 20.67 -8.88
N GLU A 87 -13.12 20.32 -7.67
CA GLU A 87 -12.53 19.01 -7.39
C GLU A 87 -13.51 17.87 -7.67
N ASN A 88 -14.76 17.99 -7.22
CA ASN A 88 -15.80 17.00 -7.45
C ASN A 88 -16.14 16.82 -8.94
N PHE A 89 -16.16 17.90 -9.73
CA PHE A 89 -16.31 17.81 -11.17
C PHE A 89 -15.15 17.08 -11.85
N TRP A 90 -13.94 17.33 -11.39
CA TRP A 90 -12.77 16.60 -11.87
C TRP A 90 -12.85 15.11 -11.51
N ILE A 91 -13.17 14.78 -10.25
CA ILE A 91 -13.35 13.40 -9.79
C ILE A 91 -14.40 12.66 -10.62
N ARG A 92 -15.54 13.32 -10.89
CA ARG A 92 -16.63 12.77 -11.72
C ARG A 92 -16.13 12.40 -13.12
N SER A 93 -15.45 13.33 -13.78
CA SER A 93 -14.91 13.12 -15.12
C SER A 93 -13.82 12.07 -15.13
N TYR A 94 -12.90 12.12 -14.16
CA TYR A 94 -11.82 11.17 -14.01
C TYR A 94 -12.33 9.73 -13.73
N SER A 95 -13.30 9.58 -12.85
CA SER A 95 -13.90 8.27 -12.55
C SER A 95 -14.64 7.71 -13.76
N ASN A 96 -15.42 8.55 -14.48
CA ASN A 96 -16.05 8.09 -15.72
C ASN A 96 -15.02 7.67 -16.78
N ASP A 97 -13.88 8.34 -16.84
CA ASP A 97 -12.85 8.06 -17.83
C ASP A 97 -12.04 6.79 -17.50
N THR A 98 -11.59 6.65 -16.27
CA THR A 98 -10.57 5.65 -15.87
C THR A 98 -11.11 4.44 -15.11
N TYR A 99 -12.27 4.55 -14.45
CA TYR A 99 -12.80 3.47 -13.63
C TYR A 99 -13.17 2.23 -14.46
N LEU A 100 -12.85 1.04 -13.96
CA LEU A 100 -13.08 -0.22 -14.69
C LEU A 100 -14.56 -0.43 -15.05
N TRP A 101 -15.46 -0.14 -14.14
CA TRP A 101 -16.90 -0.25 -14.33
C TRP A 101 -17.56 1.12 -14.50
N TYR A 102 -16.94 2.03 -15.26
CA TYR A 102 -17.40 3.42 -15.43
C TYR A 102 -18.87 3.54 -15.86
N SER A 103 -19.37 2.58 -16.62
CA SER A 103 -20.79 2.55 -17.07
C SER A 103 -21.77 2.20 -15.94
N GLU A 104 -21.29 1.78 -14.78
CA GLU A 104 -22.10 1.45 -13.60
C GLU A 104 -21.99 2.51 -12.50
N LEU A 105 -21.23 3.59 -12.72
CA LEU A 105 -21.08 4.67 -11.75
C LEU A 105 -22.38 5.44 -11.55
N PRO A 106 -22.71 5.81 -10.30
CA PRO A 106 -23.78 6.75 -10.05
C PRO A 106 -23.40 8.14 -10.59
N ASP A 107 -24.33 8.81 -11.26
CA ASP A 107 -24.12 10.17 -11.76
C ASP A 107 -24.70 11.20 -10.78
N ILE A 108 -23.88 11.59 -9.82
CA ILE A 108 -24.22 12.48 -8.70
C ILE A 108 -23.81 13.91 -9.04
N ASP A 109 -24.68 14.89 -8.73
CA ASP A 109 -24.37 16.32 -8.89
C ASP A 109 -23.18 16.71 -7.99
N PRO A 110 -22.02 17.12 -8.57
CA PRO A 110 -20.84 17.53 -7.82
C PRO A 110 -21.06 18.65 -6.81
N GLY A 111 -22.02 19.52 -7.04
CA GLY A 111 -22.37 20.63 -6.14
C GLY A 111 -23.14 20.21 -4.89
N THR A 112 -23.53 18.94 -4.75
CA THR A 112 -24.31 18.45 -3.60
C THR A 112 -23.48 17.85 -2.49
N VAL A 113 -22.18 17.66 -2.69
CA VAL A 113 -21.25 17.04 -1.72
C VAL A 113 -20.15 18.03 -1.37
N ASN A 114 -19.86 18.19 -0.07
CA ASN A 114 -18.99 19.25 0.45
C ASN A 114 -17.55 18.80 0.74
N SER A 115 -17.14 17.65 0.22
CA SER A 115 -15.78 17.09 0.36
C SER A 115 -15.44 16.30 -0.89
N ALA A 116 -14.21 16.41 -1.36
CA ALA A 116 -13.72 15.65 -2.50
C ALA A 116 -13.59 14.15 -2.16
N GLU A 117 -13.19 13.83 -0.95
CA GLU A 117 -13.09 12.47 -0.44
C GLU A 117 -14.46 11.80 -0.37
N ASP A 118 -15.46 12.49 0.23
CA ASP A 118 -16.83 11.96 0.31
C ASP A 118 -17.45 11.78 -1.10
N TYR A 119 -17.14 12.68 -2.04
CA TYR A 119 -17.59 12.55 -3.41
C TYR A 119 -16.93 11.38 -4.12
N PHE A 120 -15.64 11.20 -3.93
CA PHE A 120 -14.93 10.03 -4.47
C PHE A 120 -15.50 8.72 -3.93
N ASP A 121 -15.76 8.63 -2.62
CA ASP A 121 -16.34 7.44 -2.00
C ASP A 121 -17.70 7.03 -2.59
N LEU A 122 -18.43 8.00 -3.18
CA LEU A 122 -19.69 7.74 -3.89
C LEU A 122 -19.47 7.29 -5.35
N MET A 123 -18.28 7.52 -5.94
CA MET A 123 -17.96 7.18 -7.33
C MET A 123 -17.52 5.72 -7.49
N VAL A 124 -18.37 4.80 -7.03
CA VAL A 124 -18.10 3.35 -7.01
C VAL A 124 -19.33 2.57 -7.51
N THR A 125 -19.11 1.43 -8.18
CA THR A 125 -20.20 0.55 -8.58
C THR A 125 -20.84 -0.16 -7.38
N GLU A 126 -22.17 -0.24 -7.35
CA GLU A 126 -22.92 -1.11 -6.44
C GLU A 126 -23.07 -2.55 -6.98
N GLY A 127 -22.49 -2.84 -8.15
CA GLY A 127 -22.57 -4.13 -8.80
C GLY A 127 -21.96 -5.27 -8.00
N LEU A 128 -22.53 -6.46 -8.15
CA LEU A 128 -22.03 -7.67 -7.53
C LEU A 128 -21.31 -8.56 -8.55
N SER A 129 -20.28 -9.26 -8.08
CA SER A 129 -19.60 -10.32 -8.82
C SER A 129 -20.52 -11.55 -8.97
N PRO A 130 -20.20 -12.51 -9.86
CA PRO A 130 -20.96 -13.77 -9.97
C PRO A 130 -21.04 -14.59 -8.69
N THR A 131 -20.14 -14.35 -7.74
CA THR A 131 -20.12 -14.99 -6.41
C THR A 131 -20.95 -14.24 -5.36
N GLY A 132 -21.57 -13.11 -5.71
CA GLY A 132 -22.40 -12.29 -4.83
C GLY A 132 -21.64 -11.30 -3.94
N ASN A 133 -20.33 -11.18 -4.11
CA ASN A 133 -19.54 -10.14 -3.45
C ASN A 133 -19.60 -8.82 -4.23
N PRO A 134 -19.38 -7.66 -3.62
CA PRO A 134 -19.20 -6.41 -4.36
C PRO A 134 -18.13 -6.58 -5.45
N LYS A 135 -18.35 -6.00 -6.64
CA LYS A 135 -17.34 -6.00 -7.72
C LYS A 135 -16.11 -5.24 -7.27
N ASP A 136 -16.30 -4.05 -6.74
CA ASP A 136 -15.23 -3.24 -6.18
C ASP A 136 -15.17 -3.41 -4.66
N GLN A 137 -14.01 -3.84 -4.17
CA GLN A 137 -13.70 -3.98 -2.76
C GLN A 137 -12.47 -3.15 -2.38
N PHE A 138 -11.98 -2.32 -3.32
CA PHE A 138 -10.67 -1.66 -3.25
C PHE A 138 -10.74 -0.15 -3.46
N HIS A 139 -11.95 0.40 -3.55
CA HIS A 139 -12.20 1.81 -3.72
C HIS A 139 -11.91 2.56 -2.41
N TYR A 140 -10.83 3.34 -2.37
CA TYR A 140 -10.47 4.16 -1.23
C TYR A 140 -9.58 5.33 -1.65
N SER A 141 -9.58 6.38 -0.86
CA SER A 141 -8.63 7.49 -0.94
C SER A 141 -7.74 7.55 0.29
N GLN A 142 -6.57 8.15 0.16
CA GLN A 142 -5.69 8.36 1.31
C GLN A 142 -4.87 9.63 1.10
N ASP A 143 -4.39 10.21 2.20
CA ASP A 143 -3.50 11.36 2.15
C ASP A 143 -2.19 11.05 1.42
N THR A 144 -1.76 11.95 0.55
CA THR A 144 -0.56 11.77 -0.29
C THR A 144 0.73 11.70 0.53
N GLU A 145 0.83 12.45 1.62
CA GLU A 145 2.01 12.44 2.48
C GLU A 145 2.08 11.13 3.26
N GLU A 146 0.95 10.65 3.81
CA GLU A 146 0.87 9.33 4.45
C GLU A 146 1.26 8.21 3.47
N TYR A 147 0.77 8.28 2.22
CA TYR A 147 1.14 7.34 1.17
C TYR A 147 2.66 7.36 0.89
N ASN A 148 3.23 8.53 0.67
CA ASN A 148 4.66 8.68 0.39
C ASN A 148 5.53 8.19 1.55
N ASN A 149 5.15 8.53 2.78
CA ASN A 149 5.85 8.07 3.99
C ASN A 149 5.80 6.55 4.12
N TYR A 150 4.63 5.94 3.93
CA TYR A 150 4.49 4.49 3.96
C TYR A 150 5.42 3.81 2.93
N TYR A 151 5.39 4.26 1.67
CA TYR A 151 6.19 3.65 0.60
C TYR A 151 7.68 3.98 0.68
N SER A 152 8.06 5.08 1.32
CA SER A 152 9.46 5.38 1.64
C SER A 152 10.00 4.46 2.74
N GLY A 153 9.10 3.87 3.54
CA GLY A 153 9.44 3.09 4.71
C GLY A 153 9.86 3.92 5.92
N VAL A 154 9.64 5.23 5.89
CA VAL A 154 9.92 6.13 7.02
C VAL A 154 8.61 6.74 7.50
N SER A 155 8.33 6.63 8.79
CA SER A 155 7.12 7.20 9.39
C SER A 155 7.34 7.60 10.84
N ALA A 156 6.54 8.56 11.32
CA ALA A 156 6.41 8.81 12.75
C ALA A 156 5.64 7.63 13.40
N GLY A 157 6.12 7.15 14.53
CA GLY A 157 5.46 6.06 15.24
C GLY A 157 6.33 5.38 16.29
N TYR A 158 5.91 4.21 16.71
CA TYR A 158 6.65 3.42 17.70
C TYR A 158 7.48 2.29 17.07
N GLY A 159 7.37 2.09 15.75
CA GLY A 159 7.99 0.95 15.06
C GLY A 159 7.35 -0.39 15.43
N VAL A 160 6.04 -0.41 15.62
CA VAL A 160 5.26 -1.62 15.92
C VAL A 160 4.10 -1.78 14.94
N ARG A 161 3.84 -3.03 14.53
CA ARG A 161 2.63 -3.38 13.79
C ARG A 161 1.60 -3.97 14.74
N PHE A 162 0.53 -3.24 14.95
CA PHE A 162 -0.65 -3.74 15.67
C PHE A 162 -1.58 -4.50 14.73
N PHE A 163 -2.17 -5.59 15.24
CA PHE A 163 -3.24 -6.32 14.59
C PHE A 163 -4.52 -6.17 15.39
N ILE A 164 -5.53 -5.65 14.73
CA ILE A 164 -6.88 -5.53 15.27
C ILE A 164 -7.59 -6.85 14.98
N ILE A 165 -7.70 -7.70 15.98
CA ILE A 165 -8.37 -9.01 15.88
C ILE A 165 -9.89 -8.80 15.88
N GLU A 166 -10.38 -7.92 16.77
CA GLU A 166 -11.77 -7.49 16.85
C GLU A 166 -11.82 -5.96 16.88
N SER A 167 -12.56 -5.36 15.97
CA SER A 167 -12.62 -3.89 15.80
C SER A 167 -13.73 -3.24 16.59
N SER A 168 -14.77 -4.01 16.93
CA SER A 168 -15.91 -3.57 17.74
C SER A 168 -15.83 -4.19 19.12
N PRO A 169 -16.40 -3.55 20.15
CA PRO A 169 -16.45 -4.14 21.48
C PRO A 169 -17.12 -5.54 21.51
N PRO A 170 -16.49 -6.50 22.19
CA PRO A 170 -15.22 -6.43 22.92
C PRO A 170 -14.02 -6.41 21.96
N ARG A 171 -13.29 -5.27 21.87
CA ARG A 171 -12.15 -5.13 20.95
C ARG A 171 -10.96 -5.93 21.44
N LYS A 172 -10.17 -6.37 20.46
CA LYS A 172 -8.91 -7.03 20.76
C LYS A 172 -7.81 -6.59 19.80
N ILE A 173 -6.72 -6.06 20.36
CA ILE A 173 -5.54 -5.59 19.62
C ILE A 173 -4.31 -6.29 20.16
N VAL A 174 -3.51 -6.85 19.26
CA VAL A 174 -2.27 -7.55 19.58
C VAL A 174 -1.10 -7.03 18.76
N VAL A 175 0.10 -7.22 19.29
CA VAL A 175 1.35 -6.94 18.58
C VAL A 175 1.65 -8.05 17.58
N GLY A 176 1.79 -7.71 16.31
CA GLY A 176 2.24 -8.62 15.27
C GLY A 176 3.77 -8.75 15.21
N TYR A 177 4.44 -7.62 15.12
CA TYR A 177 5.89 -7.50 15.17
C TYR A 177 6.31 -6.05 15.48
N ASN A 178 7.57 -5.86 15.78
CA ASN A 178 8.19 -4.53 15.89
C ASN A 178 9.42 -4.40 14.97
N GLU A 179 9.83 -3.16 14.75
CA GLU A 179 11.09 -2.80 14.11
C GLU A 179 12.20 -2.73 15.15
N PRO A 180 13.42 -3.14 14.83
CA PRO A 180 14.55 -3.00 15.75
C PRO A 180 14.92 -1.52 15.95
N ASN A 181 15.51 -1.21 17.11
CA ASN A 181 15.96 0.14 17.46
C ASN A 181 14.84 1.21 17.40
N THR A 182 13.68 0.85 17.89
CA THR A 182 12.49 1.70 17.92
C THR A 182 11.90 1.78 19.31
N PRO A 183 11.03 2.76 19.61
CA PRO A 183 10.37 2.85 20.92
C PRO A 183 9.70 1.54 21.38
N ALA A 184 9.11 0.79 20.46
CA ALA A 184 8.50 -0.50 20.79
C ALA A 184 9.55 -1.56 21.18
N SER A 185 10.66 -1.65 20.44
CA SER A 185 11.75 -2.60 20.76
C SER A 185 12.42 -2.25 22.08
N ASP A 186 12.65 -0.97 22.36
CA ASP A 186 13.26 -0.49 23.60
C ASP A 186 12.40 -0.79 24.84
N ASN A 187 11.08 -0.84 24.66
CA ASN A 187 10.13 -1.25 25.69
C ASN A 187 9.85 -2.76 25.71
N ASN A 188 10.60 -3.56 24.97
CA ASN A 188 10.43 -5.02 24.85
C ASN A 188 8.99 -5.42 24.47
N LEU A 189 8.33 -4.61 23.63
CA LEU A 189 7.00 -4.91 23.16
C LEU A 189 7.08 -6.01 22.10
N SER A 190 6.75 -7.22 22.49
CA SER A 190 6.99 -8.42 21.67
C SER A 190 5.72 -8.93 20.99
N ARG A 191 5.94 -9.73 19.93
CA ARG A 191 4.84 -10.40 19.22
C ARG A 191 3.92 -11.18 20.18
N GLY A 192 2.61 -10.99 19.99
CA GLY A 192 1.56 -11.64 20.76
C GLY A 192 1.19 -10.92 22.06
N ALA A 193 1.89 -9.82 22.40
CA ALA A 193 1.46 -8.96 23.50
C ALA A 193 0.09 -8.34 23.16
N GLU A 194 -0.83 -8.38 24.10
CA GLU A 194 -2.17 -7.79 24.01
C GLU A 194 -2.15 -6.37 24.58
N ILE A 195 -2.72 -5.43 23.87
CA ILE A 195 -2.88 -4.06 24.34
C ILE A 195 -4.16 -3.99 25.16
N ILE A 196 -4.04 -3.64 26.44
CA ILE A 196 -5.16 -3.60 27.39
C ILE A 196 -5.75 -2.20 27.46
N SER A 197 -4.90 -1.17 27.60
CA SER A 197 -5.33 0.22 27.58
C SER A 197 -4.27 1.16 27.07
N ILE A 198 -4.69 2.34 26.60
CA ILE A 198 -3.82 3.43 26.17
C ILE A 198 -4.33 4.71 26.82
N ASP A 199 -3.45 5.44 27.53
CA ASP A 199 -3.75 6.68 28.25
C ASP A 199 -4.96 6.56 29.21
N GLY A 200 -5.16 5.36 29.74
CA GLY A 200 -6.29 5.04 30.61
C GLY A 200 -7.57 4.62 29.88
N GLU A 201 -7.63 4.74 28.55
CA GLU A 201 -8.75 4.23 27.76
C GLU A 201 -8.61 2.72 27.55
N ASN A 202 -9.59 1.96 27.98
CA ASN A 202 -9.61 0.50 27.81
C ASN A 202 -9.86 0.12 26.35
N ILE A 203 -9.03 -0.79 25.78
CA ILE A 203 -9.17 -1.22 24.38
C ILE A 203 -10.50 -1.96 24.17
N GLU A 204 -10.86 -2.83 25.11
CA GLU A 204 -11.97 -3.78 24.92
C GLU A 204 -13.32 -3.07 24.75
N ASP A 205 -13.62 -2.06 25.56
CA ASP A 205 -14.96 -1.51 25.68
C ASP A 205 -15.09 0.02 25.54
N SER A 206 -13.99 0.78 25.41
CA SER A 206 -14.06 2.23 25.28
C SER A 206 -14.82 2.65 24.00
N ASN A 207 -15.67 3.65 24.13
CA ASN A 207 -16.31 4.32 23.00
C ASN A 207 -15.50 5.52 22.48
N ASN A 208 -14.39 5.86 23.12
CA ASN A 208 -13.50 6.95 22.73
C ASN A 208 -12.48 6.46 21.70
N THR A 209 -12.97 6.12 20.51
CA THR A 209 -12.12 5.62 19.40
C THR A 209 -11.07 6.65 18.96
N ASP A 210 -11.33 7.94 19.18
CA ASP A 210 -10.39 9.02 18.87
C ASP A 210 -9.13 8.93 19.72
N ALA A 211 -9.29 8.76 21.03
CA ALA A 211 -8.17 8.59 21.93
C ALA A 211 -7.42 7.27 21.67
N LEU A 212 -8.14 6.19 21.39
CA LEU A 212 -7.51 4.91 21.04
C LEU A 212 -6.67 5.02 19.78
N ASN A 213 -7.18 5.67 18.72
CA ASN A 213 -6.44 5.86 17.48
C ASN A 213 -5.25 6.79 17.65
N ALA A 214 -5.40 7.90 18.37
CA ALA A 214 -4.30 8.82 18.65
C ALA A 214 -3.16 8.10 19.40
N GLY A 215 -3.48 7.27 20.37
CA GLY A 215 -2.47 6.52 21.12
C GLY A 215 -1.82 5.37 20.34
N LEU A 216 -2.58 4.65 19.50
CA LEU A 216 -2.05 3.55 18.68
C LEU A 216 -1.22 4.05 17.48
N PHE A 217 -1.64 5.16 16.86
CA PHE A 217 -1.14 5.64 15.59
C PHE A 217 -0.79 7.14 15.67
N PRO A 218 0.28 7.51 16.41
CA PRO A 218 0.69 8.89 16.51
C PRO A 218 1.05 9.43 15.12
N VAL A 219 0.69 10.67 14.86
CA VAL A 219 0.89 11.32 13.55
C VAL A 219 2.15 12.16 13.48
N ALA A 220 2.71 12.52 14.64
CA ALA A 220 3.93 13.32 14.74
C ALA A 220 4.99 12.66 15.63
N VAL A 221 6.25 13.01 15.40
CA VAL A 221 7.35 12.63 16.27
C VAL A 221 7.24 13.38 17.60
N GLY A 222 7.46 12.69 18.73
CA GLY A 222 7.46 13.26 20.06
C GLY A 222 6.12 13.15 20.80
N GLU A 223 5.11 12.54 20.22
CA GLU A 223 3.86 12.23 20.93
C GLU A 223 4.11 11.13 21.97
N SER A 224 3.58 11.32 23.18
CA SER A 224 3.84 10.45 24.34
C SER A 224 2.57 9.80 24.84
N HIS A 225 2.52 8.48 24.82
CA HIS A 225 1.35 7.70 25.23
C HIS A 225 1.71 6.58 26.19
N THR A 226 0.84 6.33 27.17
CA THR A 226 1.05 5.31 28.20
C THR A 226 0.24 4.07 27.86
N PHE A 227 0.91 2.94 27.77
CA PHE A 227 0.34 1.64 27.43
C PHE A 227 0.29 0.73 28.66
N VAL A 228 -0.82 0.03 28.82
CA VAL A 228 -0.92 -1.17 29.63
C VAL A 228 -1.01 -2.36 28.70
N VAL A 229 -0.11 -3.31 28.85
CA VAL A 229 -0.04 -4.49 27.96
C VAL A 229 0.07 -5.77 28.76
N LYS A 230 -0.39 -6.85 28.18
CA LYS A 230 -0.19 -8.21 28.68
C LYS A 230 0.66 -8.98 27.68
N ASP A 231 1.89 -9.27 28.06
CA ASP A 231 2.78 -10.04 27.20
C ASP A 231 2.29 -11.48 27.03
N LEU A 232 2.63 -12.10 25.91
CA LEU A 232 2.20 -13.46 25.59
C LEU A 232 2.63 -14.44 26.71
N ASN A 233 1.66 -15.17 27.27
CA ASN A 233 1.85 -16.10 28.37
C ASN A 233 2.30 -15.46 29.71
N ALA A 234 2.34 -14.14 29.83
CA ALA A 234 2.64 -13.50 31.11
C ALA A 234 1.42 -13.58 32.05
N PRO A 235 1.62 -13.80 33.35
CA PRO A 235 0.52 -13.79 34.33
C PRO A 235 0.02 -12.37 34.63
N GLU A 236 0.90 -11.37 34.54
CA GLU A 236 0.62 -9.99 34.95
C GLU A 236 0.71 -9.04 33.74
N GLU A 237 0.00 -7.93 33.87
CA GLU A 237 0.08 -6.79 32.97
C GLU A 237 1.28 -5.91 33.36
N ARG A 238 1.79 -5.14 32.39
CA ARG A 238 2.82 -4.13 32.66
C ARG A 238 2.47 -2.81 32.00
N THR A 239 2.91 -1.73 32.63
CA THR A 239 2.68 -0.36 32.16
C THR A 239 4.01 0.27 31.76
N PHE A 240 4.01 0.97 30.62
CA PHE A 240 5.14 1.77 30.17
C PHE A 240 4.67 2.90 29.26
N THR A 241 5.53 3.89 29.04
CA THR A 241 5.26 5.01 28.14
C THR A 241 6.16 4.90 26.93
N MET A 242 5.58 5.06 25.74
CA MET A 242 6.32 5.21 24.48
C MET A 242 6.20 6.65 23.98
N VAL A 243 7.32 7.15 23.47
CA VAL A 243 7.35 8.41 22.74
C VAL A 243 7.57 8.08 21.27
N SER A 244 6.70 8.58 20.39
CA SER A 244 6.83 8.36 18.96
C SER A 244 8.13 8.96 18.43
N ALA A 245 8.76 8.26 17.52
CA ALA A 245 10.00 8.66 16.87
C ALA A 245 9.87 8.47 15.35
N GLU A 246 10.80 9.03 14.59
CA GLU A 246 10.99 8.61 13.21
C GLU A 246 11.47 7.16 13.21
N THR A 247 10.75 6.29 12.52
CA THR A 247 11.05 4.85 12.43
C THR A 247 11.23 4.44 10.98
N THR A 248 12.19 3.55 10.75
CA THR A 248 12.44 2.98 9.42
C THR A 248 11.98 1.53 9.38
N SER A 249 11.17 1.20 8.40
CA SER A 249 10.67 -0.15 8.18
C SER A 249 11.76 -1.08 7.66
N MET A 250 11.79 -2.29 8.19
CA MET A 250 12.58 -3.40 7.70
C MET A 250 11.64 -4.48 7.16
N PRO A 251 11.19 -4.38 5.90
CA PRO A 251 10.22 -5.32 5.35
C PRO A 251 10.74 -6.76 5.23
N VAL A 252 12.05 -6.98 5.11
CA VAL A 252 12.64 -8.33 5.05
C VAL A 252 13.36 -8.63 6.37
N LYS A 253 12.96 -9.72 7.02
CA LYS A 253 13.47 -10.09 8.35
C LYS A 253 13.63 -11.59 8.49
N ASN A 254 14.30 -11.99 9.59
CA ASN A 254 14.42 -13.39 10.00
C ASN A 254 15.01 -14.29 8.91
N VAL A 255 16.01 -13.79 8.18
CA VAL A 255 16.74 -14.61 7.21
C VAL A 255 17.47 -15.72 7.98
N ASN A 256 17.15 -16.96 7.66
CA ASN A 256 17.68 -18.13 8.34
C ASN A 256 17.79 -19.32 7.39
N THR A 257 18.61 -20.29 7.76
CA THR A 257 18.69 -21.60 7.11
C THR A 257 18.41 -22.71 8.10
N PHE A 258 17.78 -23.78 7.64
CA PHE A 258 17.45 -24.95 8.44
C PHE A 258 17.82 -26.23 7.68
N ASP A 259 18.41 -27.19 8.37
CA ASP A 259 18.61 -28.54 7.82
C ASP A 259 17.35 -29.40 8.08
N VAL A 260 16.66 -29.78 7.02
CA VAL A 260 15.43 -30.57 7.09
C VAL A 260 15.57 -31.81 6.21
N ALA A 261 15.64 -32.98 6.83
CA ALA A 261 15.73 -34.28 6.13
C ALA A 261 16.86 -34.36 5.09
N GLY A 262 17.95 -33.61 5.28
CA GLY A 262 19.11 -33.60 4.40
C GLY A 262 19.08 -32.53 3.32
N SER A 263 18.04 -31.70 3.28
CA SER A 263 17.97 -30.49 2.44
C SER A 263 18.18 -29.24 3.28
N LYS A 264 18.89 -28.27 2.75
CA LYS A 264 19.05 -26.95 3.38
C LYS A 264 17.92 -26.04 2.92
N VAL A 265 17.07 -25.63 3.85
CA VAL A 265 15.90 -24.78 3.61
C VAL A 265 16.19 -23.36 4.04
N GLY A 266 16.16 -22.43 3.10
CA GLY A 266 16.17 -20.99 3.36
C GLY A 266 14.81 -20.50 3.83
N TYR A 267 14.80 -19.47 4.66
CA TYR A 267 13.58 -18.82 5.14
C TYR A 267 13.82 -17.33 5.32
N PHE A 268 12.85 -16.52 4.96
CA PHE A 268 12.74 -15.13 5.41
C PHE A 268 11.27 -14.68 5.50
N THR A 269 11.03 -13.71 6.38
CA THR A 269 9.75 -12.99 6.44
C THR A 269 9.83 -11.77 5.53
N PHE A 270 8.81 -11.58 4.68
CA PHE A 270 8.69 -10.42 3.80
C PHE A 270 7.35 -9.73 4.02
N ASN A 271 7.36 -8.54 4.63
CA ASN A 271 6.17 -7.91 5.19
C ASN A 271 5.53 -6.82 4.30
N SER A 272 6.26 -6.24 3.35
CA SER A 272 5.73 -5.19 2.46
C SER A 272 6.63 -4.95 1.25
N HIS A 273 6.02 -4.71 0.08
CA HIS A 273 6.73 -4.35 -1.16
C HIS A 273 6.92 -2.82 -1.24
N ILE A 274 7.70 -2.25 -0.33
CA ILE A 274 8.04 -0.82 -0.25
C ILE A 274 9.50 -0.59 -0.63
N LYS A 275 9.90 0.65 -0.88
CA LYS A 275 11.25 1.00 -1.41
C LYS A 275 12.42 0.31 -0.70
N PRO A 276 12.48 0.23 0.65
CA PRO A 276 13.58 -0.47 1.33
C PRO A 276 13.66 -1.97 1.05
N ALA A 277 12.58 -2.58 0.57
CA ALA A 277 12.54 -4.02 0.34
C ALA A 277 13.50 -4.49 -0.75
N GLU A 278 13.72 -3.68 -1.80
CA GLU A 278 14.60 -4.06 -2.92
C GLU A 278 15.98 -4.48 -2.41
N THR A 279 16.70 -3.59 -1.73
CA THR A 279 18.04 -3.90 -1.20
C THR A 279 18.00 -5.01 -0.15
N GLN A 280 16.97 -5.05 0.69
CA GLN A 280 16.88 -6.06 1.73
C GLN A 280 16.62 -7.46 1.16
N LEU A 281 15.82 -7.58 0.09
CA LEU A 281 15.64 -8.85 -0.64
C LEU A 281 16.92 -9.29 -1.32
N ILE A 282 17.62 -8.37 -1.99
CA ILE A 282 18.94 -8.66 -2.59
C ILE A 282 19.91 -9.21 -1.56
N ASN A 283 19.99 -8.60 -0.39
CA ASN A 283 20.84 -9.03 0.70
C ASN A 283 20.44 -10.42 1.23
N ALA A 284 19.14 -10.64 1.47
CA ALA A 284 18.60 -11.93 1.92
C ALA A 284 18.90 -13.06 0.92
N ILE A 285 18.69 -12.81 -0.37
CA ILE A 285 18.99 -13.81 -1.41
C ILE A 285 20.49 -14.07 -1.53
N ASN A 286 21.36 -13.07 -1.39
CA ASN A 286 22.80 -13.26 -1.37
C ASN A 286 23.24 -14.11 -0.17
N GLU A 287 22.66 -13.87 1.02
CA GLU A 287 22.94 -14.67 2.23
C GLU A 287 22.52 -16.14 2.02
N LEU A 288 21.29 -16.38 1.55
CA LEU A 288 20.79 -17.73 1.30
C LEU A 288 21.56 -18.44 0.19
N LYS A 289 21.98 -17.70 -0.85
CA LYS A 289 22.83 -18.22 -1.92
C LYS A 289 24.21 -18.66 -1.42
N ALA A 290 24.80 -17.89 -0.51
CA ALA A 290 26.10 -18.23 0.11
C ALA A 290 25.99 -19.48 0.99
N GLU A 291 24.82 -19.77 1.52
CA GLU A 291 24.52 -20.97 2.29
C GLU A 291 24.14 -22.17 1.42
N ASP A 292 24.03 -22.01 0.10
CA ASP A 292 23.74 -23.10 -0.86
C ASP A 292 22.40 -23.81 -0.56
N VAL A 293 21.31 -23.00 -0.40
CA VAL A 293 20.00 -23.54 -0.03
C VAL A 293 19.38 -24.35 -1.19
N ASP A 294 18.76 -25.48 -0.87
CA ASP A 294 18.07 -26.36 -1.80
C ASP A 294 16.60 -25.95 -2.00
N GLU A 295 16.00 -25.33 -0.99
CA GLU A 295 14.59 -24.99 -0.91
C GLU A 295 14.43 -23.61 -0.27
N LEU A 296 13.31 -22.94 -0.53
CA LEU A 296 13.01 -21.64 0.06
C LEU A 296 11.59 -21.60 0.64
N VAL A 297 11.47 -21.00 1.82
CA VAL A 297 10.19 -20.59 2.41
C VAL A 297 10.14 -19.08 2.46
N VAL A 298 9.19 -18.47 1.76
CA VAL A 298 8.89 -17.03 1.81
C VAL A 298 7.65 -16.82 2.67
N ASP A 299 7.80 -16.08 3.77
CA ASP A 299 6.68 -15.79 4.67
C ASP A 299 6.02 -14.45 4.30
N LEU A 300 4.89 -14.51 3.61
CA LEU A 300 4.09 -13.38 3.16
C LEU A 300 2.82 -13.15 4.02
N ARG A 301 2.72 -13.79 5.19
CA ARG A 301 1.50 -13.72 6.02
C ARG A 301 1.10 -12.31 6.42
N TYR A 302 2.03 -11.38 6.46
CA TYR A 302 1.79 -9.97 6.81
C TYR A 302 1.91 -9.01 5.62
N ASN A 303 2.06 -9.53 4.40
CA ASN A 303 2.37 -8.74 3.21
C ASN A 303 1.12 -8.50 2.36
N GLY A 304 0.57 -7.28 2.42
CA GLY A 304 -0.56 -6.84 1.60
C GLY A 304 -0.18 -6.40 0.19
N GLY A 305 1.11 -6.48 -0.19
CA GLY A 305 1.57 -6.06 -1.52
C GLY A 305 2.42 -4.78 -1.50
N GLY A 306 2.33 -4.00 -2.56
CA GLY A 306 3.04 -2.76 -2.83
C GLY A 306 3.57 -2.71 -4.27
N TYR A 307 4.83 -2.33 -4.48
CA TYR A 307 5.41 -2.20 -5.82
C TYR A 307 5.50 -3.54 -6.56
N LEU A 308 4.85 -3.63 -7.72
CA LEU A 308 4.92 -4.79 -8.62
C LEU A 308 6.34 -5.04 -9.16
N ALA A 309 7.16 -3.99 -9.34
CA ALA A 309 8.55 -4.15 -9.74
C ALA A 309 9.35 -4.97 -8.71
N ILE A 310 9.15 -4.72 -7.41
CA ILE A 310 9.78 -5.51 -6.34
C ILE A 310 9.29 -6.96 -6.36
N ALA A 311 8.02 -7.18 -6.70
CA ALA A 311 7.48 -8.53 -6.85
C ALA A 311 8.13 -9.28 -8.03
N ALA A 312 8.31 -8.61 -9.16
CA ALA A 312 8.98 -9.17 -10.35
C ALA A 312 10.45 -9.50 -10.07
N GLU A 313 11.15 -8.63 -9.34
CA GLU A 313 12.54 -8.84 -8.89
C GLU A 313 12.66 -10.05 -7.96
N LEU A 314 11.78 -10.14 -6.93
CA LEU A 314 11.77 -11.29 -6.03
C LEU A 314 11.49 -12.58 -6.80
N ALA A 315 10.53 -12.57 -7.72
CA ALA A 315 10.21 -13.73 -8.52
C ALA A 315 11.40 -14.15 -9.43
N TYR A 316 12.12 -13.19 -10.02
CA TYR A 316 13.36 -13.47 -10.72
C TYR A 316 14.44 -14.04 -9.78
N MET A 317 14.64 -13.45 -8.62
CA MET A 317 15.63 -13.92 -7.65
C MET A 317 15.37 -15.36 -7.17
N VAL A 318 14.12 -15.79 -7.16
CA VAL A 318 13.74 -17.20 -6.89
C VAL A 318 13.98 -18.08 -8.11
N ALA A 319 13.41 -17.74 -9.28
CA ALA A 319 13.41 -18.57 -10.47
C ALA A 319 14.74 -18.55 -11.26
N GLY A 320 15.45 -17.43 -11.22
CA GLY A 320 16.72 -17.25 -11.91
C GLY A 320 16.60 -17.01 -13.43
N PRO A 321 17.70 -17.19 -14.18
CA PRO A 321 17.81 -16.80 -15.61
C PRO A 321 16.81 -17.48 -16.54
N ALA A 322 16.23 -18.62 -16.18
CA ALA A 322 15.21 -19.29 -16.99
C ALA A 322 13.91 -18.46 -17.11
N ALA A 323 13.66 -17.56 -16.18
CA ALA A 323 12.51 -16.67 -16.17
C ALA A 323 12.78 -15.33 -16.87
N GLU A 324 14.05 -14.95 -17.09
CA GLU A 324 14.42 -13.63 -17.61
C GLU A 324 13.69 -13.30 -18.91
N GLY A 325 13.10 -12.10 -18.97
CA GLY A 325 12.39 -11.60 -20.15
C GLY A 325 11.02 -12.24 -20.40
N ARG A 326 10.63 -13.28 -19.65
CA ARG A 326 9.25 -13.80 -19.68
C ARG A 326 8.28 -12.80 -19.07
N VAL A 327 7.01 -12.85 -19.46
CA VAL A 327 5.97 -11.99 -18.90
C VAL A 327 5.75 -12.35 -17.42
N PHE A 328 5.77 -11.33 -16.58
CA PHE A 328 5.48 -11.45 -15.14
C PHE A 328 4.02 -11.13 -14.86
N ASP A 329 3.56 -9.96 -15.32
CA ASP A 329 2.17 -9.50 -15.22
C ASP A 329 1.80 -8.59 -16.40
N GLU A 330 0.51 -8.34 -16.58
CA GLU A 330 -0.01 -7.45 -17.60
C GLU A 330 -1.11 -6.58 -16.98
N LEU A 331 -0.94 -5.25 -17.04
CA LEU A 331 -1.95 -4.30 -16.60
C LEU A 331 -3.01 -4.15 -17.68
N THR A 332 -4.27 -4.24 -17.28
CA THR A 332 -5.43 -3.98 -18.14
C THR A 332 -6.32 -2.92 -17.51
N PHE A 333 -6.86 -2.05 -18.35
CA PHE A 333 -7.78 -0.98 -17.95
C PHE A 333 -9.18 -1.23 -18.53
N ASN A 334 -10.05 -0.25 -18.46
CA ASN A 334 -11.35 -0.31 -19.12
C ASN A 334 -11.21 -0.26 -20.66
N ASP A 335 -12.33 -0.40 -21.39
CA ASP A 335 -12.35 -0.48 -22.85
C ASP A 335 -11.98 0.83 -23.58
N LYS A 336 -11.87 1.95 -22.86
CA LYS A 336 -11.32 3.22 -23.39
C LYS A 336 -9.80 3.20 -23.47
N TYR A 337 -9.13 2.37 -22.69
CA TYR A 337 -7.68 2.32 -22.53
C TYR A 337 -7.11 0.92 -22.80
N THR A 338 -7.12 0.53 -24.07
CA THR A 338 -6.64 -0.79 -24.53
C THR A 338 -5.17 -0.79 -24.96
N GLU A 339 -4.59 0.38 -25.23
CA GLU A 339 -3.22 0.51 -25.73
C GLU A 339 -2.32 1.37 -24.87
N ARG A 340 -2.90 2.24 -24.05
CA ARG A 340 -2.15 3.20 -23.23
C ARG A 340 -2.71 3.28 -21.82
N ASP A 341 -1.80 3.47 -20.87
CA ASP A 341 -2.09 3.75 -19.48
C ASP A 341 -2.76 5.13 -19.34
N PRO A 342 -3.97 5.21 -18.76
CA PRO A 342 -4.70 6.47 -18.62
C PRO A 342 -4.02 7.49 -17.69
N ILE A 343 -3.06 7.07 -16.87
CA ILE A 343 -2.43 7.92 -15.86
C ILE A 343 -1.18 8.61 -16.42
N ASN A 344 -0.33 7.85 -17.12
CA ASN A 344 0.97 8.34 -17.60
C ASN A 344 1.11 8.37 -19.11
N ASN A 345 0.08 7.91 -19.84
CA ASN A 345 0.02 7.81 -21.30
C ASN A 345 1.09 6.92 -21.95
N ASN A 346 1.77 6.08 -21.17
CA ASN A 346 2.70 5.10 -21.71
C ASN A 346 1.96 3.99 -22.47
N VAL A 347 2.63 3.41 -23.47
CA VAL A 347 2.12 2.20 -24.13
C VAL A 347 2.02 1.07 -23.11
N LEU A 348 0.91 0.35 -23.12
CA LEU A 348 0.71 -0.81 -22.26
C LEU A 348 1.57 -1.96 -22.78
N GLU A 349 2.61 -2.28 -22.04
CA GLU A 349 3.47 -3.42 -22.30
C GLU A 349 3.46 -4.33 -21.08
N PRO A 350 3.46 -5.66 -21.26
CA PRO A 350 3.57 -6.59 -20.13
C PRO A 350 4.85 -6.34 -19.35
N SER A 351 4.72 -6.32 -18.01
CA SER A 351 5.89 -6.38 -17.14
C SER A 351 6.60 -7.71 -17.29
N ARG A 352 7.90 -7.72 -17.09
CA ARG A 352 8.72 -8.91 -17.29
C ARG A 352 9.49 -9.26 -16.03
N PHE A 353 9.98 -10.49 -15.98
CA PHE A 353 11.01 -10.85 -15.02
C PHE A 353 12.30 -10.12 -15.39
N TYR A 354 12.79 -9.30 -14.47
CA TYR A 354 13.99 -8.49 -14.66
C TYR A 354 15.17 -9.08 -13.92
N SER A 355 16.32 -9.17 -14.59
CA SER A 355 17.60 -9.59 -13.99
C SER A 355 18.35 -8.43 -13.34
N THR A 356 17.78 -7.23 -13.35
CA THR A 356 18.40 -6.02 -12.80
C THR A 356 17.43 -5.27 -11.90
N ALA A 357 18.00 -4.61 -10.89
CA ALA A 357 17.26 -3.80 -9.93
C ALA A 357 16.60 -2.58 -10.61
N ALA A 358 15.40 -2.24 -10.18
CA ALA A 358 14.70 -1.02 -10.59
C ALA A 358 15.39 0.23 -10.02
N GLY A 359 16.01 0.12 -8.85
CA GLY A 359 16.76 1.18 -8.20
C GLY A 359 15.85 2.15 -7.46
N PHE A 360 15.12 1.62 -6.48
CA PHE A 360 14.28 2.45 -5.63
C PHE A 360 15.11 3.38 -4.75
N ASP A 361 14.68 4.64 -4.65
CA ASP A 361 15.24 5.64 -3.74
C ASP A 361 14.82 5.33 -2.30
N ALA A 362 15.52 4.37 -1.68
CA ALA A 362 15.29 3.98 -0.29
C ALA A 362 16.08 4.89 0.67
N PRO A 363 15.58 5.14 1.88
CA PRO A 363 16.22 6.06 2.83
C PRO A 363 17.58 5.56 3.33
N THR A 364 17.83 4.26 3.25
CA THR A 364 19.10 3.64 3.68
C THR A 364 19.58 2.68 2.62
N ASP A 365 20.84 2.86 2.23
CA ASP A 365 21.60 1.94 1.35
C ASP A 365 20.84 1.51 0.08
N PRO A 366 20.39 2.46 -0.78
CA PRO A 366 19.61 2.12 -1.97
C PRO A 366 20.45 1.36 -3.00
N THR A 367 19.86 0.33 -3.60
CA THR A 367 20.49 -0.39 -4.71
C THR A 367 20.42 0.48 -5.97
N PRO A 368 21.54 0.67 -6.68
CA PRO A 368 21.50 1.43 -7.94
C PRO A 368 20.65 0.76 -9.01
N ALA A 369 19.89 1.56 -9.75
CA ALA A 369 19.16 1.08 -10.92
C ALA A 369 20.08 0.35 -11.90
N GLY A 370 19.65 -0.79 -12.42
CA GLY A 370 20.42 -1.63 -13.33
C GLY A 370 21.47 -2.54 -12.66
N ALA A 371 21.58 -2.53 -11.34
CA ALA A 371 22.42 -3.48 -10.62
C ALA A 371 21.93 -4.91 -10.87
N THR A 372 22.83 -5.86 -11.13
CA THR A 372 22.48 -7.26 -11.38
C THR A 372 21.90 -7.91 -10.13
N LEU A 373 20.73 -8.50 -10.23
CA LEU A 373 20.07 -9.22 -9.14
C LEU A 373 20.72 -10.60 -8.92
N PRO A 374 20.94 -11.01 -7.65
CA PRO A 374 21.28 -12.39 -7.35
C PRO A 374 20.07 -13.31 -7.61
N TYR A 375 20.31 -14.61 -7.71
CA TYR A 375 19.25 -15.59 -7.84
C TYR A 375 19.61 -16.93 -7.17
N LEU A 376 18.59 -17.68 -6.76
CA LEU A 376 18.70 -19.03 -6.24
C LEU A 376 18.51 -20.09 -7.35
N GLY A 377 17.65 -19.82 -8.33
CA GLY A 377 17.39 -20.75 -9.45
C GLY A 377 16.60 -21.99 -9.02
N LEU A 378 15.64 -21.81 -8.13
CA LEU A 378 14.83 -22.89 -7.57
C LEU A 378 13.66 -23.26 -8.50
N SER A 379 13.37 -24.56 -8.58
CA SER A 379 12.20 -25.09 -9.29
C SER A 379 10.96 -25.17 -8.40
N ARG A 380 11.10 -24.94 -7.09
CA ARG A 380 10.03 -24.96 -6.10
C ARG A 380 10.26 -23.94 -5.00
N VAL A 381 9.16 -23.37 -4.48
CA VAL A 381 9.13 -22.46 -3.34
C VAL A 381 7.91 -22.73 -2.47
N PHE A 382 8.08 -22.60 -1.15
CA PHE A 382 6.97 -22.63 -0.19
C PHE A 382 6.62 -21.18 0.19
N VAL A 383 5.34 -20.86 0.16
CA VAL A 383 4.84 -19.54 0.54
C VAL A 383 3.88 -19.66 1.70
N LEU A 384 4.23 -19.05 2.82
CA LEU A 384 3.28 -18.89 3.93
C LEU A 384 2.40 -17.69 3.64
N SER A 385 1.10 -17.89 3.59
CA SER A 385 0.11 -16.86 3.27
C SER A 385 -0.93 -16.69 4.38
N SER A 386 -1.74 -15.66 4.28
CA SER A 386 -2.89 -15.40 5.13
C SER A 386 -3.95 -14.64 4.32
N ARG A 387 -5.09 -14.32 4.95
CA ARG A 387 -6.11 -13.45 4.32
C ARG A 387 -5.59 -12.07 3.96
N GLY A 388 -4.51 -11.61 4.59
CA GLY A 388 -3.87 -10.31 4.31
C GLY A 388 -2.81 -10.38 3.21
N THR A 389 -2.50 -11.57 2.67
CA THR A 389 -1.57 -11.73 1.55
C THR A 389 -2.29 -11.36 0.26
N ALA A 390 -1.89 -10.24 -0.37
CA ALA A 390 -2.64 -9.65 -1.48
C ALA A 390 -1.74 -8.94 -2.50
N SER A 391 -2.31 -8.54 -3.66
CA SER A 391 -1.69 -7.65 -4.65
C SER A 391 -0.32 -8.15 -5.13
N ALA A 392 0.75 -7.36 -4.99
CA ALA A 392 2.11 -7.72 -5.39
C ALA A 392 2.58 -9.07 -4.80
N SER A 393 2.10 -9.46 -3.60
CA SER A 393 2.37 -10.79 -3.04
C SER A 393 1.69 -11.91 -3.83
N GLU A 394 0.48 -11.69 -4.33
CA GLU A 394 -0.20 -12.63 -5.24
C GLU A 394 0.48 -12.67 -6.60
N ALA A 395 0.99 -11.52 -7.07
CA ALA A 395 1.75 -11.44 -8.32
C ALA A 395 3.04 -12.27 -8.25
N VAL A 396 3.77 -12.28 -7.13
CA VAL A 396 4.91 -13.20 -6.92
C VAL A 396 4.49 -14.65 -7.10
N ILE A 397 3.40 -15.06 -6.44
CA ILE A 397 2.89 -16.43 -6.50
C ILE A 397 2.50 -16.82 -7.94
N ASN A 398 1.74 -15.96 -8.60
CA ASN A 398 1.23 -16.22 -9.95
C ASN A 398 2.34 -16.14 -11.01
N GLY A 399 3.24 -15.16 -10.90
CA GLY A 399 4.38 -15.02 -11.80
C GLY A 399 5.30 -16.24 -11.73
N LEU A 400 5.63 -16.73 -10.53
CA LEU A 400 6.43 -17.96 -10.36
C LEU A 400 5.76 -19.18 -10.98
N ARG A 401 4.45 -19.37 -10.77
CA ARG A 401 3.68 -20.44 -11.42
C ARG A 401 3.69 -20.31 -12.96
N GLY A 402 3.63 -19.08 -13.45
CA GLY A 402 3.67 -18.76 -14.88
C GLY A 402 4.98 -19.13 -15.56
N VAL A 403 6.07 -19.33 -14.81
CA VAL A 403 7.39 -19.74 -15.30
C VAL A 403 7.79 -21.16 -14.83
N ASP A 404 6.79 -21.98 -14.49
CA ASP A 404 6.93 -23.38 -14.12
C ASP A 404 7.70 -23.64 -12.80
N VAL A 405 7.78 -22.64 -11.93
CA VAL A 405 8.20 -22.86 -10.54
C VAL A 405 7.03 -23.40 -9.73
N GLU A 406 7.21 -24.53 -9.08
CA GLU A 406 6.19 -25.12 -8.20
C GLU A 406 6.02 -24.25 -6.95
N VAL A 407 4.85 -23.61 -6.77
CA VAL A 407 4.54 -22.79 -5.59
C VAL A 407 3.60 -23.54 -4.68
N ILE A 408 4.08 -23.94 -3.50
CA ILE A 408 3.31 -24.61 -2.46
C ILE A 408 2.83 -23.54 -1.45
N LEU A 409 1.52 -23.30 -1.46
CA LEU A 409 0.88 -22.37 -0.52
C LEU A 409 0.52 -23.07 0.79
N ILE A 410 0.81 -22.39 1.90
CA ILE A 410 0.48 -22.82 3.26
C ILE A 410 -0.16 -21.63 3.98
N GLY A 411 -1.47 -21.74 4.33
CA GLY A 411 -2.20 -20.68 5.03
C GLY A 411 -3.70 -20.91 5.06
#